data_8ac602416cc9a4e6a72677163ae87ddc
#
_entry.id   8ac602416cc9a4e6a72677163ae87ddc
#
_cell.length_a   1.000
_cell.length_b   1.000
_cell.length_c   1.000
_cell.angle_alpha   90.00
_cell.angle_beta   90.00
_cell.angle_gamma   90.00
#
_symmetry.space_group_name_H-M   'P 1'
#
loop_
_entity.id
_entity.type
_entity.pdbx_description
1 polymer ?
#
loop_
_entity_poly.entity_id
_entity_poly.type
_entity_poly.pdbx_seq_one_letter_code
_entity_poly.pdbx_strand_id
1 'polypeptide(L)'
;MFDIAPTLDCNGRMLVLDRPRVMGIVNITPDSFSDGGEHDTLEAAVAHGVRLAEEGADILDVGGESTRPGANEVPLDEELRRVVPLIRRLREATSLPISVDTYKPEVMRAAV
;
A
#
# COMPACT_ATOMS: atom_id res chain seq x y z
N MET A 1 31.49 -18.33 7.67
CA MET A 1 30.88 -17.01 7.83
C MET A 1 29.39 -17.10 7.57
N PHE A 2 28.62 -16.46 8.41
CA PHE A 2 27.17 -16.47 8.25
C PHE A 2 26.72 -15.23 7.51
N ASP A 3 26.08 -15.44 6.39
CA ASP A 3 25.43 -14.33 5.68
C ASP A 3 24.04 -14.16 6.27
N ILE A 4 23.92 -13.17 7.16
CA ILE A 4 22.64 -12.84 7.74
C ILE A 4 22.01 -11.79 6.82
N ALA A 5 21.00 -12.20 6.06
CA ALA A 5 20.28 -11.26 5.21
C ALA A 5 19.52 -10.25 6.08
N PRO A 6 19.54 -8.96 5.72
CA PRO A 6 18.70 -7.99 6.42
C PRO A 6 17.24 -8.39 6.34
N THR A 7 16.52 -8.16 7.41
CA THR A 7 15.11 -8.51 7.50
C THR A 7 14.32 -7.32 8.03
N LEU A 8 13.21 -7.01 7.38
CA LEU A 8 12.29 -5.99 7.84
C LEU A 8 11.12 -6.63 8.55
N ASP A 9 10.79 -6.11 9.72
CA ASP A 9 9.60 -6.51 10.44
C ASP A 9 8.46 -5.55 10.07
N CYS A 10 7.48 -6.07 9.35
CA CYS A 10 6.35 -5.29 8.86
C CYS A 10 5.13 -5.61 9.71
N ASN A 11 5.16 -5.19 10.97
CA ASN A 11 4.11 -5.44 11.95
C ASN A 11 3.79 -6.94 12.07
N GLY A 12 4.84 -7.72 12.33
CA GLY A 12 4.74 -9.18 12.50
C GLY A 12 4.89 -9.97 11.21
N ARG A 13 4.93 -9.31 10.06
CA ARG A 13 5.19 -9.97 8.78
C ARG A 13 6.61 -9.66 8.34
N MET A 14 7.43 -10.68 8.21
CA MET A 14 8.85 -10.51 7.94
C MET A 14 9.13 -10.45 6.45
N LEU A 15 9.97 -9.52 6.05
CA LEU A 15 10.47 -9.42 4.68
C LEU A 15 11.98 -9.62 4.72
N VAL A 16 12.45 -10.73 4.19
CA VAL A 16 13.88 -11.07 4.18
C VAL A 16 14.51 -10.50 2.91
N LEU A 17 15.58 -9.71 3.07
CA LEU A 17 16.24 -9.04 1.96
C LEU A 17 17.47 -9.84 1.50
N ASP A 18 17.28 -11.13 1.22
CA ASP A 18 18.33 -12.03 0.77
C ASP A 18 18.47 -12.07 -0.76
N ARG A 19 17.52 -11.48 -1.47
CA ARG A 19 17.49 -11.36 -2.93
C ARG A 19 16.65 -10.14 -3.31
N PRO A 20 16.70 -9.69 -4.55
CA PRO A 20 15.79 -8.62 -4.97
C PRO A 20 14.33 -8.98 -4.70
N ARG A 21 13.58 -8.03 -4.14
CA ARG A 21 12.17 -8.19 -3.84
C ARG A 21 11.36 -7.29 -4.75
N VAL A 22 10.18 -7.76 -5.15
CA VAL A 22 9.30 -7.02 -6.05
C VAL A 22 8.27 -6.26 -5.22
N MET A 23 8.21 -4.95 -5.38
CA MET A 23 7.24 -4.10 -4.72
C MET A 23 6.08 -3.83 -5.68
N GLY A 24 4.88 -4.28 -5.30
CA GLY A 24 3.66 -3.96 -6.03
C GLY A 24 3.07 -2.65 -5.53
N ILE A 25 2.79 -1.73 -6.44
CA ILE A 25 2.27 -0.40 -6.10
C ILE A 25 0.75 -0.41 -6.18
N VAL A 26 0.09 -0.05 -5.08
CA VAL A 26 -1.36 0.05 -5.00
C VAL A 26 -1.71 1.48 -4.60
N ASN A 27 -2.16 2.28 -5.55
CA ASN A 27 -2.55 3.65 -5.28
C ASN A 27 -4.06 3.80 -5.30
N ILE A 28 -4.58 4.61 -4.38
CA ILE A 28 -5.97 4.98 -4.35
C ILE A 28 -6.03 6.51 -4.37
N THR A 29 -6.23 7.09 -5.56
CA THR A 29 -6.20 8.52 -5.79
C THR A 29 -7.47 8.94 -6.52
N PRO A 30 -7.79 10.26 -6.58
CA PRO A 30 -8.93 10.73 -7.37
C PRO A 30 -8.82 10.33 -8.85
N ASP A 31 -7.61 10.18 -9.37
CA ASP A 31 -7.40 9.78 -10.75
C ASP A 31 -7.87 8.35 -11.01
N SER A 32 -8.06 7.55 -9.97
CA SER A 32 -8.57 6.19 -10.07
C SER A 32 -10.09 6.16 -10.17
N PHE A 33 -10.74 7.31 -9.98
CA PHE A 33 -12.19 7.42 -10.00
C PHE A 33 -12.63 7.97 -11.34
N SER A 34 -13.03 7.12 -12.25
CA SER A 34 -13.62 7.65 -13.47
C SER A 34 -15.12 7.83 -13.31
N ASP A 35 -15.85 6.81 -12.87
CA ASP A 35 -17.32 6.86 -12.85
C ASP A 35 -17.93 6.21 -11.60
N GLY A 36 -17.14 5.52 -10.78
CA GLY A 36 -17.64 4.89 -9.57
C GLY A 36 -17.47 5.81 -8.36
N GLY A 37 -18.17 5.56 -7.31
CA GLY A 37 -17.97 6.22 -6.05
C GLY A 37 -16.72 5.69 -5.34
N GLU A 38 -16.46 6.22 -4.14
CA GLU A 38 -15.33 5.79 -3.32
C GLU A 38 -15.32 4.28 -3.06
N HIS A 39 -16.49 3.69 -2.93
CA HIS A 39 -16.62 2.25 -2.69
C HIS A 39 -16.04 1.43 -3.84
N ASP A 40 -16.39 1.78 -5.07
CA ASP A 40 -15.89 1.06 -6.24
C ASP A 40 -14.39 1.20 -6.38
N THR A 41 -13.83 2.33 -5.99
CA THR A 41 -12.39 2.56 -6.05
C THR A 41 -11.65 1.74 -5.01
N LEU A 42 -12.21 1.64 -3.81
CA LEU A 42 -11.62 0.78 -2.77
C LEU A 42 -11.61 -0.67 -3.23
N GLU A 43 -12.71 -1.17 -3.75
CA GLU A 43 -12.79 -2.56 -4.23
C GLU A 43 -11.83 -2.80 -5.39
N ALA A 44 -11.70 -1.85 -6.31
CA ALA A 44 -10.75 -1.95 -7.42
C ALA A 44 -9.31 -1.97 -6.94
N ALA A 45 -8.98 -1.15 -5.94
CA ALA A 45 -7.63 -1.12 -5.37
C ALA A 45 -7.30 -2.42 -4.64
N VAL A 46 -8.25 -2.97 -3.89
CA VAL A 46 -8.07 -4.26 -3.21
C VAL A 46 -7.85 -5.36 -4.24
N ALA A 47 -8.66 -5.41 -5.29
CA ALA A 47 -8.52 -6.42 -6.34
C ALA A 47 -7.17 -6.31 -7.05
N HIS A 48 -6.69 -5.09 -7.28
CA HIS A 48 -5.39 -4.86 -7.88
C HIS A 48 -4.26 -5.37 -6.99
N GLY A 49 -4.32 -5.09 -5.68
CA GLY A 49 -3.33 -5.58 -4.73
C GLY A 49 -3.29 -7.10 -4.65
N VAL A 50 -4.44 -7.74 -4.63
CA VAL A 50 -4.54 -9.21 -4.62
C VAL A 50 -3.92 -9.78 -5.89
N ARG A 51 -4.19 -9.16 -7.04
CA ARG A 51 -3.61 -9.61 -8.31
C ARG A 51 -2.09 -9.50 -8.30
N LEU A 52 -1.55 -8.38 -7.79
CA LEU A 52 -0.11 -8.21 -7.69
C LEU A 52 0.52 -9.28 -6.80
N ALA A 53 -0.13 -9.62 -5.71
CA ALA A 53 0.33 -10.69 -4.81
C ALA A 53 0.36 -12.04 -5.54
N GLU A 54 -0.67 -12.34 -6.31
CA GLU A 54 -0.74 -13.58 -7.08
C GLU A 54 0.30 -13.64 -8.20
N GLU A 55 0.66 -12.48 -8.75
CA GLU A 55 1.64 -12.38 -9.83
C GLU A 55 3.10 -12.37 -9.32
N GLY A 56 3.31 -12.42 -8.01
CA GLY A 56 4.63 -12.59 -7.45
C GLY A 56 5.22 -11.40 -6.72
N ALA A 57 4.42 -10.39 -6.38
CA ALA A 57 4.91 -9.30 -5.54
C ALA A 57 5.31 -9.83 -4.16
N ASP A 58 6.38 -9.27 -3.61
CA ASP A 58 6.87 -9.63 -2.28
C ASP A 58 6.36 -8.67 -1.20
N ILE A 59 6.01 -7.47 -1.58
CA ILE A 59 5.48 -6.44 -0.70
C ILE A 59 4.51 -5.57 -1.49
N LEU A 60 3.48 -5.07 -0.83
CA LEU A 60 2.54 -4.11 -1.42
C LEU A 60 2.79 -2.72 -0.82
N ASP A 61 2.97 -1.73 -1.69
CA ASP A 61 3.18 -0.34 -1.27
C ASP A 61 1.91 0.45 -1.55
N VAL A 62 1.31 0.99 -0.50
CA VAL A 62 0.01 1.65 -0.56
C VAL A 62 0.18 3.16 -0.48
N GLY A 63 -0.46 3.89 -1.37
CA GLY A 63 -0.44 5.33 -1.36
C GLY A 63 -1.81 5.93 -1.65
N GLY A 64 -2.13 7.03 -0.95
CA GLY A 64 -3.39 7.76 -1.09
C GLY A 64 -3.23 9.13 -1.73
N GLU A 65 -2.02 9.47 -2.17
CA GLU A 65 -1.72 10.75 -2.77
C GLU A 65 -0.87 10.56 -4.02
N SER A 66 -1.22 11.27 -5.10
CA SER A 66 -0.46 11.17 -6.34
C SER A 66 0.88 11.88 -6.20
N THR A 67 1.96 11.25 -6.70
CA THR A 67 3.28 11.86 -6.77
C THR A 67 3.57 12.47 -8.15
N ARG A 68 2.57 12.52 -9.03
CA ARG A 68 2.74 13.12 -10.35
C ARG A 68 3.04 14.61 -10.24
N PRO A 69 3.93 15.15 -11.09
CA PRO A 69 4.14 16.60 -11.13
C PRO A 69 2.82 17.32 -11.38
N GLY A 70 2.54 18.36 -10.60
CA GLY A 70 1.29 19.12 -10.73
C GLY A 70 0.09 18.50 -10.05
N ALA A 71 0.20 17.37 -9.41
CA ALA A 71 -0.88 16.78 -8.63
C ALA A 71 -1.18 17.66 -7.41
N ASN A 72 -2.47 17.80 -7.08
CA ASN A 72 -2.88 18.55 -5.90
C ASN A 72 -2.56 17.74 -4.65
N GLU A 73 -2.16 18.45 -3.59
CA GLU A 73 -1.99 17.85 -2.29
C GLU A 73 -3.32 17.33 -1.75
N VAL A 74 -3.30 16.12 -1.18
CA VAL A 74 -4.49 15.52 -0.60
C VAL A 74 -4.56 15.91 0.88
N PRO A 75 -5.70 16.42 1.38
CA PRO A 75 -5.85 16.70 2.80
C PRO A 75 -5.69 15.45 3.65
N LEU A 76 -5.26 15.64 4.90
CA LEU A 76 -4.99 14.54 5.83
C LEU A 76 -6.18 13.59 5.99
N ASP A 77 -7.36 14.12 6.27
CA ASP A 77 -8.55 13.31 6.48
C ASP A 77 -8.95 12.51 5.25
N GLU A 78 -8.74 13.08 4.08
CA GLU A 78 -8.99 12.40 2.81
C GLU A 78 -8.00 11.25 2.60
N GLU A 79 -6.73 11.49 2.87
CA GLU A 79 -5.71 10.44 2.73
C GLU A 79 -5.96 9.30 3.70
N LEU A 80 -6.30 9.61 4.95
CA LEU A 80 -6.65 8.60 5.95
C LEU A 80 -7.85 7.77 5.50
N ARG A 81 -8.86 8.42 4.95
CA ARG A 81 -10.08 7.75 4.48
C ARG A 81 -9.80 6.80 3.32
N ARG A 82 -8.79 7.08 2.51
CA ARG A 82 -8.41 6.22 1.39
C ARG A 82 -7.50 5.08 1.85
N VAL A 83 -6.50 5.39 2.64
CA VAL A 83 -5.41 4.47 2.95
C VAL A 83 -5.79 3.44 4.01
N VAL A 84 -6.44 3.86 5.09
CA VAL A 84 -6.71 2.97 6.22
C VAL A 84 -7.64 1.80 5.84
N PRO A 85 -8.78 2.04 5.17
CA PRO A 85 -9.62 0.90 4.75
C PRO A 85 -8.91 -0.02 3.76
N LEU A 86 -8.11 0.54 2.86
CA LEU A 86 -7.37 -0.25 1.89
C LEU A 86 -6.36 -1.17 2.57
N ILE A 87 -5.61 -0.66 3.53
CA ILE A 87 -4.64 -1.46 4.27
C ILE A 87 -5.35 -2.59 5.04
N ARG A 88 -6.46 -2.29 5.68
CA ARG A 88 -7.21 -3.33 6.39
C ARG A 88 -7.66 -4.44 5.47
N ARG A 89 -8.23 -4.07 4.32
CA ARG A 89 -8.72 -5.05 3.35
C ARG A 89 -7.58 -5.87 2.77
N LEU A 90 -6.47 -5.26 2.44
CA LEU A 90 -5.31 -5.98 1.91
C LEU A 90 -4.69 -6.90 2.96
N ARG A 91 -4.65 -6.46 4.22
CA ARG A 91 -4.11 -7.29 5.29
C ARG A 91 -4.93 -8.57 5.49
N GLU A 92 -6.23 -8.50 5.28
CA GLU A 92 -7.12 -9.67 5.35
C GLU A 92 -7.00 -10.55 4.11
N ALA A 93 -6.75 -9.95 2.95
CA ALA A 93 -6.78 -10.64 1.67
C ALA A 93 -5.45 -11.31 1.31
N THR A 94 -4.34 -10.86 1.86
CA THR A 94 -3.02 -11.41 1.56
C THR A 94 -2.14 -11.43 2.80
N SER A 95 -1.13 -12.33 2.79
CA SER A 95 -0.15 -12.40 3.87
C SER A 95 1.08 -11.54 3.62
N LEU A 96 1.15 -10.84 2.50
CA LEU A 96 2.31 -10.02 2.17
C LEU A 96 2.50 -8.87 3.16
N PRO A 97 3.75 -8.44 3.40
CA PRO A 97 4.00 -7.17 4.06
C PRO A 97 3.41 -6.01 3.27
N ILE A 98 2.97 -5.00 3.98
CA ILE A 98 2.37 -3.80 3.39
C ILE A 98 3.16 -2.59 3.88
N SER A 99 3.60 -1.74 2.95
CA SER A 99 4.20 -0.46 3.26
C SER A 99 3.23 0.66 2.89
N VAL A 100 3.40 1.81 3.50
CA VAL A 100 2.59 2.98 3.17
C VAL A 100 3.50 4.09 2.65
N ASP A 101 3.11 4.67 1.52
CA ASP A 101 3.81 5.78 0.91
C ASP A 101 3.10 7.07 1.28
N THR A 102 3.62 7.77 2.28
CA THR A 102 3.07 9.03 2.75
C THR A 102 4.17 9.84 3.42
N TYR A 103 4.05 11.17 3.37
CA TYR A 103 4.93 12.04 4.14
C TYR A 103 4.25 12.57 5.41
N LYS A 104 3.01 12.18 5.68
CA LYS A 104 2.24 12.65 6.84
C LYS A 104 2.39 11.70 8.02
N PRO A 105 2.96 12.15 9.15
CA PRO A 105 3.11 11.28 10.33
C PRO A 105 1.79 10.69 10.84
N GLU A 106 0.71 11.43 10.70
CA GLU A 106 -0.61 10.97 11.15
C GLU A 106 -1.07 9.75 10.35
N VAL A 107 -0.79 9.75 9.04
CA VAL A 107 -1.11 8.60 8.19
C VAL A 107 -0.23 7.43 8.54
N MET A 108 1.05 7.66 8.78
CA MET A 108 1.97 6.60 9.19
C MET A 108 1.50 5.91 10.47
N ARG A 109 1.07 6.68 11.46
CA ARG A 109 0.58 6.13 12.73
C ARG A 109 -0.71 5.35 12.55
N ALA A 110 -1.63 5.86 11.75
CA ALA A 110 -2.91 5.19 11.51
C ALA A 110 -2.74 3.90 10.71
N ALA A 111 -1.72 3.80 9.86
CA ALA A 111 -1.48 2.65 9.01
C ALA A 111 -0.92 1.44 9.78
N VAL A 112 -0.26 1.68 10.91
CA VAL A 112 0.38 0.61 11.70
C VAL A 112 -0.59 -0.04 12.72
#